data_35ec879d5e6390136d2ba575d5c68bbb
#
_entry.id   35ec879d5e6390136d2ba575d5c68bbb
#
_cell.length_a   1.000
_cell.length_b   1.000
_cell.length_c   1.000
_cell.angle_alpha   90.00
_cell.angle_beta   90.00
_cell.angle_gamma   90.00
#
_symmetry.space_group_name_H-M   'P 1'
#
loop_
_entity.id
_entity.type
_entity.pdbx_description
1 polymer ?
#
loop_
_entity_poly.entity_id
_entity_poly.type
_entity_poly.pdbx_seq_one_letter_code
_entity_poly.pdbx_strand_id
1 'polypeptide(L)'
;MYTHTQETQSKMTPVSSLQNLREGNKRFQENVRLSRNLVQQVRETASGQYPYATVLSCIDSRVSSELIFDQGMGDLFSIRIAGNFVNEDILGSMEFACKLAGTKLVVV
;
A
#
# COMPACT_ATOMS: atom_id res chain seq x y z
N MET A 1 -15.28 -3.07 -7.59
CA MET A 1 -13.83 -2.83 -7.31
C MET A 1 -13.29 -4.01 -6.54
N TYR A 2 -12.22 -4.56 -7.01
CA TYR A 2 -11.62 -5.79 -6.49
C TYR A 2 -10.44 -5.50 -5.57
N THR A 3 -10.10 -6.49 -4.73
CA THR A 3 -8.86 -6.51 -3.95
C THR A 3 -7.79 -7.29 -4.72
N HIS A 4 -6.52 -7.04 -4.37
CA HIS A 4 -5.43 -7.80 -4.97
C HIS A 4 -5.44 -9.25 -4.50
N THR A 5 -5.14 -10.15 -5.43
CA THR A 5 -4.95 -11.57 -5.22
C THR A 5 -3.49 -11.93 -5.51
N GLN A 6 -3.09 -13.17 -5.23
CA GLN A 6 -1.76 -13.64 -5.59
C GLN A 6 -1.50 -13.47 -7.10
N GLU A 7 -2.50 -13.76 -7.92
CA GLU A 7 -2.38 -13.62 -9.38
C GLU A 7 -2.19 -12.17 -9.79
N THR A 8 -3.02 -11.24 -9.29
CA THR A 8 -2.92 -9.83 -9.67
C THR A 8 -1.63 -9.20 -9.15
N GLN A 9 -1.23 -9.52 -7.91
CA GLN A 9 0.06 -9.06 -7.36
C GLN A 9 1.23 -9.55 -8.22
N SER A 10 1.22 -10.80 -8.65
CA SER A 10 2.32 -11.38 -9.43
C SER A 10 2.54 -10.68 -10.76
N LYS A 11 1.50 -10.06 -11.31
CA LYS A 11 1.56 -9.29 -12.57
C LYS A 11 2.02 -7.86 -12.38
N MET A 12 2.06 -7.37 -11.15
CA MET A 12 2.54 -6.02 -10.88
C MET A 12 4.06 -5.95 -11.02
N THR A 13 4.53 -4.79 -11.44
CA THR A 13 5.96 -4.46 -11.55
C THR A 13 6.24 -3.22 -10.71
N PRO A 14 7.52 -2.92 -10.41
CA PRO A 14 7.85 -1.64 -9.76
C PRO A 14 7.29 -0.43 -10.52
N VAL A 15 7.35 -0.46 -11.85
CA VAL A 15 6.84 0.63 -12.70
C VAL A 15 5.33 0.75 -12.60
N SER A 16 4.58 -0.35 -12.75
CA SER A 16 3.12 -0.30 -12.67
C SER A 16 2.65 0.03 -11.25
N SER A 17 3.38 -0.41 -10.24
CA SER A 17 3.10 -0.07 -8.84
C SER A 17 3.25 1.43 -8.59
N LEU A 18 4.34 2.03 -9.08
CA LEU A 18 4.55 3.47 -8.97
C LEU A 18 3.47 4.26 -9.73
N GLN A 19 3.09 3.78 -10.90
CA GLN A 19 2.04 4.40 -11.70
C GLN A 19 0.71 4.42 -10.93
N ASN A 20 0.33 3.32 -10.30
CA ASN A 20 -0.89 3.26 -9.49
C ASN A 20 -0.88 4.27 -8.35
N LEU A 21 0.28 4.42 -7.68
CA LEU A 21 0.40 5.38 -6.59
C LEU A 21 0.32 6.82 -7.10
N ARG A 22 0.94 7.12 -8.23
CA ARG A 22 0.86 8.45 -8.85
C ARG A 22 -0.56 8.81 -9.27
N GLU A 23 -1.27 7.89 -9.89
CA GLU A 23 -2.67 8.10 -10.29
C GLU A 23 -3.55 8.30 -9.06
N GLY A 24 -3.36 7.51 -8.01
CA GLY A 24 -4.09 7.67 -6.76
C GLY A 24 -3.78 8.99 -6.06
N ASN A 25 -2.53 9.42 -6.06
CA ASN A 25 -2.16 10.72 -5.50
C ASN A 25 -2.79 11.89 -6.29
N LYS A 26 -2.87 11.77 -7.60
CA LYS A 26 -3.58 12.77 -8.42
C LYS A 26 -5.05 12.87 -8.01
N ARG A 27 -5.73 11.74 -7.82
CA ARG A 27 -7.12 11.75 -7.34
C ARG A 27 -7.23 12.40 -5.96
N PHE A 28 -6.30 12.11 -5.07
CA PHE A 28 -6.25 12.75 -3.75
C PHE A 28 -6.11 14.27 -3.85
N GLN A 29 -5.19 14.76 -4.68
CA GLN A 29 -4.96 16.19 -4.88
C GLN A 29 -6.20 16.89 -5.47
N GLU A 30 -6.93 16.21 -6.33
CA GLU A 30 -8.15 16.70 -6.95
C GLU A 30 -9.39 16.47 -6.07
N ASN A 31 -9.22 15.85 -4.92
CA ASN A 31 -10.30 15.47 -3.99
C ASN A 31 -11.37 14.59 -4.64
N VAL A 32 -10.97 13.66 -5.48
CA VAL A 32 -11.85 12.76 -6.24
C VAL A 32 -11.43 11.32 -5.95
N ARG A 33 -11.87 10.76 -4.83
CA ARG A 33 -11.54 9.38 -4.47
C ARG A 33 -12.39 8.40 -5.23
N LEU A 34 -11.79 7.21 -5.53
CA LEU A 34 -12.57 6.10 -6.05
C LEU A 34 -13.56 5.63 -4.99
N SER A 35 -14.76 5.27 -5.42
CA SER A 35 -15.76 4.68 -4.54
C SER A 35 -15.35 3.25 -4.21
N ARG A 36 -15.24 2.95 -2.91
CA ARG A 36 -14.89 1.61 -2.42
C ARG A 36 -15.82 1.20 -1.30
N ASN A 37 -16.17 -0.07 -1.28
CA ASN A 37 -16.77 -0.69 -0.11
C ASN A 37 -15.64 -1.33 0.72
N LEU A 38 -15.11 -0.57 1.68
CA LEU A 38 -13.95 -1.01 2.47
C LEU A 38 -14.26 -2.24 3.31
N VAL A 39 -15.46 -2.35 3.85
CA VAL A 39 -15.87 -3.53 4.64
C VAL A 39 -15.88 -4.77 3.75
N GLN A 40 -16.37 -4.65 2.52
CA GLN A 40 -16.35 -5.75 1.56
C GLN A 40 -14.92 -6.15 1.23
N GLN A 41 -14.02 -5.17 1.04
CA GLN A 41 -12.60 -5.45 0.78
C GLN A 41 -11.94 -6.18 1.94
N VAL A 42 -12.28 -5.86 3.19
CA VAL A 42 -11.80 -6.61 4.36
C VAL A 42 -12.25 -8.07 4.28
N ARG A 43 -13.50 -8.31 3.92
CA ARG A 43 -14.03 -9.68 3.77
C ARG A 43 -13.34 -10.43 2.64
N GLU A 44 -13.10 -9.78 1.52
CA GLU A 44 -12.43 -10.38 0.35
C GLU A 44 -10.97 -10.75 0.64
N THR A 45 -10.33 -10.08 1.58
CA THR A 45 -8.95 -10.34 1.98
C THR A 45 -8.83 -11.21 3.23
N ALA A 46 -9.92 -11.81 3.70
CA ALA A 46 -9.92 -12.61 4.92
C ALA A 46 -9.00 -13.84 4.85
N SER A 47 -8.83 -14.44 3.67
CA SER A 47 -8.00 -15.64 3.48
C SER A 47 -6.55 -15.34 3.09
N GLY A 48 -6.19 -14.08 2.84
CA GLY A 48 -4.83 -13.69 2.47
C GLY A 48 -4.76 -12.26 2.01
N GLN A 49 -3.54 -11.72 2.03
CA GLN A 49 -3.28 -10.35 1.60
C GLN A 49 -2.14 -10.34 0.60
N TYR A 50 -2.28 -9.51 -0.43
CA TYR A 50 -1.32 -9.44 -1.54
C TYR A 50 -1.08 -7.99 -1.95
N PRO A 51 -0.59 -7.14 -1.03
CA PRO A 51 -0.26 -5.76 -1.35
C PRO A 51 0.82 -5.68 -2.43
N TYR A 52 0.71 -4.69 -3.30
CA TYR A 52 1.68 -4.52 -4.37
C TYR A 52 2.82 -3.57 -4.03
N ALA A 53 2.66 -2.74 -3.00
CA ALA A 53 3.69 -1.78 -2.59
C ALA A 53 3.76 -1.64 -1.08
N THR A 54 4.91 -1.17 -0.62
CA THR A 54 5.17 -0.84 0.78
C THR A 54 5.53 0.64 0.87
N VAL A 55 4.95 1.34 1.82
CA VAL A 55 5.27 2.75 2.07
C VAL A 55 5.83 2.89 3.47
N LEU A 56 7.05 3.41 3.57
CA LEU A 56 7.66 3.81 4.83
C LEU A 56 7.39 5.29 5.05
N SER A 57 6.69 5.63 6.11
CA SER A 57 6.29 7.02 6.37
C SER A 57 6.33 7.36 7.85
N CYS A 58 6.16 8.64 8.17
CA CYS A 58 6.07 9.14 9.53
C CYS A 58 4.70 8.81 10.14
N ILE A 59 4.60 8.92 11.45
CA ILE A 59 3.33 8.85 12.17
C ILE A 59 2.53 10.16 12.09
N ASP A 60 3.01 11.16 11.37
CA ASP A 60 2.30 12.43 11.21
C ASP A 60 0.83 12.17 10.85
N SER A 61 -0.09 12.74 11.65
CA SER A 61 -1.51 12.47 11.53
C SER A 61 -2.14 12.94 10.22
N ARG A 62 -1.43 13.79 9.47
CA ARG A 62 -1.89 14.36 8.21
C ARG A 62 -1.49 13.53 7.00
N VAL A 63 -0.63 12.52 7.19
CA VAL A 63 -0.10 11.69 6.11
C VAL A 63 -0.47 10.24 6.37
N SER A 64 -1.54 9.79 5.74
CA SER A 64 -1.96 8.39 5.73
C SER A 64 -1.79 7.85 4.32
N SER A 65 -0.95 6.82 4.16
CA SER A 65 -0.56 6.32 2.84
C SER A 65 -1.74 5.94 1.98
N GLU A 66 -2.71 5.23 2.54
CA GLU A 66 -3.90 4.78 1.80
C GLU A 66 -4.76 5.96 1.34
N LEU A 67 -4.78 7.04 2.11
CA LEU A 67 -5.54 8.23 1.74
C LEU A 67 -4.82 9.07 0.69
N ILE A 68 -3.53 9.37 0.91
CA ILE A 68 -2.79 10.23 -0.02
C ILE A 68 -2.54 9.58 -1.38
N PHE A 69 -2.58 8.25 -1.43
CA PHE A 69 -2.46 7.49 -2.68
C PHE A 69 -3.80 6.91 -3.15
N ASP A 70 -4.89 7.20 -2.44
CA ASP A 70 -6.23 6.69 -2.76
C ASP A 70 -6.21 5.19 -3.06
N GLN A 71 -5.78 4.41 -2.07
CA GLN A 71 -5.71 2.95 -2.19
C GLN A 71 -6.72 2.29 -1.24
N GLY A 72 -7.12 1.07 -1.57
CA GLY A 72 -8.06 0.29 -0.80
C GLY A 72 -7.39 -0.68 0.18
N MET A 73 -8.22 -1.47 0.84
CA MET A 73 -7.75 -2.49 1.78
C MET A 73 -6.96 -3.56 1.04
N GLY A 74 -5.77 -3.87 1.53
CA GLY A 74 -4.92 -4.90 0.94
C GLY A 74 -4.05 -4.44 -0.22
N ASP A 75 -4.07 -3.15 -0.59
CA ASP A 75 -3.24 -2.63 -1.68
C ASP A 75 -1.81 -2.33 -1.22
N LEU A 76 -1.64 -1.82 -0.01
CA LEU A 76 -0.37 -1.37 0.51
C LEU A 76 -0.06 -1.98 1.88
N PHE A 77 1.23 -2.17 2.16
CA PHE A 77 1.72 -2.19 3.54
C PHE A 77 2.13 -0.79 3.93
N SER A 78 1.65 -0.32 5.08
CA SER A 78 2.04 0.97 5.65
C SER A 78 2.93 0.72 6.86
N ILE A 79 4.19 1.12 6.74
CA ILE A 79 5.18 1.03 7.83
C ILE A 79 5.42 2.46 8.30
N ARG A 80 5.12 2.74 9.59
CA ARG A 80 5.16 4.10 10.10
C ARG A 80 5.99 4.18 11.38
N ILE A 81 6.83 5.20 11.44
CA ILE A 81 7.64 5.51 12.62
C ILE A 81 7.84 7.03 12.70
N ALA A 82 7.82 7.59 13.91
CA ALA A 82 8.06 9.01 14.11
C ALA A 82 9.41 9.42 13.52
N GLY A 83 9.41 10.42 12.64
CA GLY A 83 10.62 10.90 11.96
C GLY A 83 11.01 10.11 10.73
N ASN A 84 10.24 9.09 10.34
CA ASN A 84 10.44 8.35 9.09
C ASN A 84 11.85 7.80 8.90
N PHE A 85 12.44 7.27 9.97
CA PHE A 85 13.78 6.67 9.91
C PHE A 85 13.70 5.14 9.93
N VAL A 86 14.84 4.49 9.70
CA VAL A 86 14.95 3.04 9.66
C VAL A 86 15.68 2.54 10.91
N ASN A 87 15.10 1.55 11.56
CA ASN A 87 15.74 0.78 12.62
C ASN A 87 15.55 -0.72 12.32
N GLU A 88 16.02 -1.56 13.23
CA GLU A 88 15.99 -3.01 13.05
C GLU A 88 14.56 -3.55 12.84
N ASP A 89 13.60 -3.06 13.61
CA ASP A 89 12.21 -3.50 13.51
C ASP A 89 11.57 -3.05 12.17
N ILE A 90 11.88 -1.84 11.74
CA ILE A 90 11.42 -1.32 10.44
C ILE A 90 12.02 -2.15 9.30
N LEU A 91 13.33 -2.45 9.37
CA LEU A 91 13.98 -3.30 8.36
C LEU A 91 13.36 -4.69 8.31
N GLY A 92 13.07 -5.29 9.45
CA GLY A 92 12.40 -6.59 9.51
C GLY A 92 11.02 -6.57 8.90
N SER A 93 10.26 -5.51 9.14
CA SER A 93 8.94 -5.32 8.53
C SER A 93 9.04 -5.13 7.01
N MET A 94 10.00 -4.36 6.54
CA MET A 94 10.24 -4.17 5.11
C MET A 94 10.67 -5.48 4.43
N GLU A 95 11.53 -6.25 5.08
CA GLU A 95 11.93 -7.55 4.58
C GLU A 95 10.74 -8.51 4.46
N PHE A 96 9.89 -8.56 5.47
CA PHE A 96 8.65 -9.34 5.40
C PHE A 96 7.80 -8.91 4.20
N ALA A 97 7.57 -7.62 4.06
CA ALA A 97 6.73 -7.08 2.99
C ALA A 97 7.26 -7.42 1.60
N CYS A 98 8.56 -7.31 1.39
CA CYS A 98 9.17 -7.51 0.07
C CYS A 98 9.46 -8.98 -0.22
N LYS A 99 10.09 -9.68 0.72
CA LYS A 99 10.57 -11.05 0.51
C LYS A 99 9.47 -12.09 0.68
N LEU A 100 8.67 -11.97 1.74
CA LEU A 100 7.66 -12.97 2.07
C LEU A 100 6.30 -12.63 1.49
N ALA A 101 5.89 -11.38 1.56
CA ALA A 101 4.56 -10.96 1.10
C ALA A 101 4.54 -10.46 -0.35
N GLY A 102 5.68 -10.27 -0.99
CA GLY A 102 5.76 -10.09 -2.44
C GLY A 102 5.49 -8.69 -2.98
N THR A 103 5.64 -7.63 -2.18
CA THR A 103 5.49 -6.28 -2.70
C THR A 103 6.56 -5.95 -3.73
N LYS A 104 6.21 -5.12 -4.72
CA LYS A 104 7.06 -4.85 -5.89
C LYS A 104 7.79 -3.52 -5.79
N LEU A 105 7.40 -2.66 -4.84
CA LEU A 105 7.92 -1.29 -4.72
C LEU A 105 7.96 -0.89 -3.26
N VAL A 106 9.02 -0.20 -2.87
CA VAL A 106 9.13 0.50 -1.59
C VAL A 106 9.19 1.99 -1.87
N VAL A 107 8.31 2.75 -1.22
CA VAL A 107 8.29 4.22 -1.27
C VAL A 107 8.61 4.75 0.12
N VAL A 108 9.48 5.75 0.17
CA VAL A 108 9.88 6.43 1.39
C VAL A 108 9.45 7.88 1.38
#